data_7d60d4c4a3cfef627813b27acb7a3ce3
#
_entry.id   7d60d4c4a3cfef627813b27acb7a3ce3
#
_cell.length_a   1.000
_cell.length_b   1.000
_cell.length_c   1.000
_cell.angle_alpha   90.00
_cell.angle_beta   90.00
_cell.angle_gamma   90.00
#
_symmetry.space_group_name_H-M   'P 1'
#
loop_
_entity.id
_entity.type
_entity.pdbx_description
1 polymer ?
#
loop_
_entity_poly.entity_id
_entity_poly.type
_entity_poly.pdbx_seq_one_letter_code
_entity_poly.pdbx_strand_id
1 'polypeptide(L)'
;VGMSLSEAGLRVNQARFPVDGGGTMTNQRSPADYRALMRPVAQSLMDRYADQTLLVHMAGARGFHNNIEWGVPLASDPKFNDYVVNPVKAPSQNRHFVASGDAVTGVAANDGELKIASTDLFTMDTVDSLRTVLDQIPLPPPMVKFEGDKAASDSPLRVWLLSA
;
A
#
# COMPACT_ATOMS: atom_id res chain seq x y z
N VAL A 1 -33.23 -18.48 0.95
CA VAL A 1 -32.15 -17.44 1.01
C VAL A 1 -31.46 -17.64 2.33
N GLY A 2 -30.20 -18.16 2.31
CA GLY A 2 -29.41 -18.34 3.52
C GLY A 2 -28.73 -17.02 3.90
N MET A 3 -28.81 -16.62 5.18
CA MET A 3 -27.98 -15.56 5.73
C MET A 3 -26.64 -16.16 6.17
N SER A 4 -25.54 -15.58 5.71
CA SER A 4 -24.20 -15.89 6.23
C SER A 4 -23.73 -14.75 7.12
N LEU A 5 -23.29 -15.09 8.33
CA LEU A 5 -22.66 -14.16 9.27
C LEU A 5 -21.16 -14.34 9.17
N SER A 6 -20.42 -13.24 9.08
CA SER A 6 -18.97 -13.23 9.16
C SER A 6 -18.52 -12.40 10.35
N GLU A 7 -17.51 -12.88 11.06
CA GLU A 7 -16.91 -12.19 12.19
C GLU A 7 -15.49 -11.71 11.79
N ALA A 8 -15.16 -10.49 12.18
CA ALA A 8 -13.82 -9.93 12.00
C ALA A 8 -13.28 -9.42 13.32
N GLY A 9 -12.09 -9.88 13.69
CA GLY A 9 -11.37 -9.40 14.87
C GLY A 9 -10.33 -8.35 14.48
N LEU A 10 -10.27 -7.26 15.23
CA LEU A 10 -9.26 -6.21 15.08
C LEU A 10 -8.47 -6.06 16.37
N ARG A 11 -7.14 -6.02 16.27
CA ARG A 11 -6.23 -5.74 17.38
C ARG A 11 -5.68 -4.34 17.25
N VAL A 12 -5.67 -3.60 18.36
CA VAL A 12 -5.05 -2.28 18.44
C VAL A 12 -3.60 -2.45 18.84
N ASN A 13 -2.69 -1.83 18.11
CA ASN A 13 -1.27 -1.79 18.42
C ASN A 13 -0.80 -0.36 18.65
N GLN A 14 0.34 -0.19 19.32
CA GLN A 14 0.97 1.08 19.58
C GLN A 14 2.35 1.14 18.91
N ALA A 15 2.53 2.04 17.96
CA ALA A 15 3.83 2.35 17.39
C ALA A 15 4.53 3.45 18.21
N ARG A 16 5.82 3.26 18.49
CA ARG A 16 6.67 4.24 19.17
C ARG A 16 7.92 4.46 18.36
N PHE A 17 8.22 5.71 18.08
CA PHE A 17 9.40 6.11 17.31
C PHE A 17 10.31 6.93 18.22
N PRO A 18 11.29 6.29 18.89
CA PRO A 18 12.28 7.01 19.66
C PRO A 18 13.23 7.77 18.71
N VAL A 19 13.38 9.05 18.92
CA VAL A 19 14.37 9.88 18.24
C VAL A 19 15.34 10.39 19.30
N ASP A 20 16.60 9.99 19.21
CA ASP A 20 17.63 10.38 20.15
C ASP A 20 18.42 11.57 19.60
N GLY A 21 18.48 12.64 20.36
CA GLY A 21 19.25 13.86 20.07
C GLY A 21 20.64 13.90 20.69
N GLY A 22 21.19 12.74 21.08
CA GLY A 22 22.57 12.67 21.61
C GLY A 22 22.72 12.86 23.13
N GLY A 23 21.62 12.80 23.89
CA GLY A 23 21.63 12.83 25.34
C GLY A 23 21.69 14.21 25.99
N THR A 24 21.53 14.23 27.31
CA THR A 24 21.40 15.48 28.10
C THR A 24 22.66 16.36 28.01
N MET A 25 23.85 15.76 28.01
CA MET A 25 25.13 16.49 27.95
C MET A 25 25.32 17.17 26.61
N THR A 26 24.90 16.57 25.51
CA THR A 26 24.97 17.15 24.17
C THR A 26 24.03 18.34 24.06
N ASN A 27 22.81 18.21 24.61
CA ASN A 27 21.84 19.28 24.63
C ASN A 27 22.28 20.49 25.45
N GLN A 28 23.02 20.28 26.55
CA GLN A 28 23.53 21.36 27.40
C GLN A 28 24.72 22.11 26.76
N ARG A 29 25.50 21.45 25.92
CA ARG A 29 26.68 22.03 25.26
C ARG A 29 26.42 22.66 23.90
N SER A 30 25.26 22.37 23.33
CA SER A 30 24.88 22.88 22.01
C SER A 30 23.91 24.05 22.16
N PRO A 31 24.11 25.15 21.42
CA PRO A 31 23.17 26.26 21.36
C PRO A 31 21.89 25.92 20.53
N ALA A 32 21.84 24.76 19.90
CA ALA A 32 20.72 24.36 19.05
C ALA A 32 19.63 23.64 19.87
N ASP A 33 18.37 23.97 19.61
CA ASP A 33 17.23 23.24 20.14
C ASP A 33 17.00 21.94 19.34
N TYR A 34 17.62 20.86 19.81
CA TYR A 34 17.48 19.54 19.17
C TYR A 34 16.06 19.03 19.14
N ARG A 35 15.20 19.40 20.08
CA ARG A 35 13.78 19.00 20.07
C ARG A 35 13.04 19.60 18.91
N ALA A 36 13.29 20.87 18.61
CA ALA A 36 12.69 21.53 17.46
C ALA A 36 13.17 20.92 16.14
N LEU A 37 14.46 20.54 16.07
CA LEU A 37 15.05 19.91 14.88
C LEU A 37 14.56 18.45 14.67
N MET A 38 14.39 17.69 15.73
CA MET A 38 14.05 16.27 15.66
C MET A 38 12.55 16.01 15.49
N ARG A 39 11.69 16.97 15.86
CA ARG A 39 10.23 16.81 15.72
C ARG A 39 9.79 16.57 14.28
N PRO A 40 10.18 17.35 13.26
CA PRO A 40 9.79 17.09 11.87
C PRO A 40 10.33 15.76 11.35
N VAL A 41 11.52 15.33 11.79
CA VAL A 41 12.06 14.01 11.43
C VAL A 41 11.21 12.89 11.99
N ALA A 42 10.83 12.96 13.26
CA ALA A 42 9.95 11.99 13.90
C ALA A 42 8.58 11.94 13.20
N GLN A 43 8.03 13.08 12.85
CA GLN A 43 6.75 13.16 12.14
C GLN A 43 6.84 12.50 10.76
N SER A 44 7.87 12.81 9.98
CA SER A 44 8.10 12.19 8.67
C SER A 44 8.23 10.66 8.74
N LEU A 45 8.91 10.15 9.78
CA LEU A 45 9.00 8.70 10.00
C LEU A 45 7.64 8.08 10.33
N MET A 46 6.84 8.75 11.15
CA MET A 46 5.50 8.29 11.49
C MET A 46 4.58 8.26 10.27
N ASP A 47 4.61 9.31 9.46
CA ASP A 47 3.81 9.42 8.25
C ASP A 47 4.18 8.31 7.25
N ARG A 48 5.48 8.12 7.00
CA ARG A 48 5.97 7.02 6.14
C ARG A 48 5.56 5.64 6.66
N TYR A 49 5.66 5.42 7.96
CA TYR A 49 5.25 4.16 8.56
C TYR A 49 3.74 3.93 8.40
N ALA A 50 2.91 4.97 8.60
CA ALA A 50 1.46 4.88 8.44
C ALA A 50 1.10 4.54 6.99
N ASP A 51 1.71 5.21 6.01
CA ASP A 51 1.49 4.96 4.59
C ASP A 51 1.91 3.53 4.20
N GLN A 52 3.08 3.10 4.63
CA GLN A 52 3.57 1.74 4.37
C GLN A 52 2.69 0.67 4.99
N THR A 53 2.23 0.89 6.23
CA THR A 53 1.31 -0.03 6.90
C THR A 53 -0.03 -0.10 6.16
N LEU A 54 -0.54 1.03 5.69
CA LEU A 54 -1.74 1.08 4.87
C LEU A 54 -1.57 0.27 3.58
N LEU A 55 -0.47 0.48 2.86
CA LEU A 55 -0.15 -0.24 1.63
C LEU A 55 -0.03 -1.75 1.86
N VAL A 56 0.61 -2.17 2.96
CA VAL A 56 0.72 -3.59 3.33
C VAL A 56 -0.66 -4.21 3.55
N HIS A 57 -1.57 -3.50 4.20
CA HIS A 57 -2.94 -4.01 4.42
C HIS A 57 -3.80 -3.98 3.16
N MET A 58 -3.59 -3.04 2.25
CA MET A 58 -4.34 -2.94 1.00
C MET A 58 -3.85 -3.89 -0.08
N ALA A 59 -2.54 -3.99 -0.26
CA ALA A 59 -1.92 -4.74 -1.36
C ALA A 59 -1.36 -6.11 -0.94
N GLY A 60 -1.26 -6.36 0.35
CA GLY A 60 -0.63 -7.56 0.90
C GLY A 60 0.82 -7.31 1.32
N ALA A 61 1.35 -8.24 2.12
CA ALA A 61 2.71 -8.18 2.60
C ALA A 61 3.71 -8.42 1.46
N ARG A 62 4.76 -7.60 1.40
CA ARG A 62 5.81 -7.79 0.40
C ARG A 62 6.74 -8.95 0.76
N GLY A 63 7.13 -9.74 -0.24
CA GLY A 63 8.04 -10.89 -0.11
C GLY A 63 9.46 -10.66 -0.65
N PHE A 64 9.79 -9.49 -1.20
CA PHE A 64 11.08 -9.22 -1.83
C PHE A 64 11.70 -7.89 -1.38
N HIS A 65 13.02 -7.83 -1.40
CA HIS A 65 13.78 -6.60 -1.23
C HIS A 65 13.70 -5.71 -2.48
N ASN A 66 13.55 -4.41 -2.24
CA ASN A 66 13.72 -3.39 -3.26
C ASN A 66 14.62 -2.26 -2.69
N ASN A 67 15.01 -1.32 -3.53
CA ASN A 67 15.86 -0.19 -3.13
C ASN A 67 15.12 0.89 -2.32
N ILE A 68 13.85 0.68 -2.01
CA ILE A 68 13.05 1.59 -1.21
C ILE A 68 13.22 1.22 0.26
N GLU A 69 13.56 2.19 1.08
CA GLU A 69 13.62 2.03 2.53
C GLU A 69 12.20 1.89 3.11
N TRP A 70 11.96 0.74 3.75
CA TRP A 70 10.70 0.43 4.39
C TRP A 70 10.86 0.39 5.90
N GLY A 71 9.94 1.06 6.61
CA GLY A 71 9.82 0.94 8.07
C GLY A 71 9.18 -0.39 8.50
N VAL A 72 8.37 -0.98 7.61
CA VAL A 72 7.76 -2.29 7.84
C VAL A 72 8.65 -3.37 7.22
N PRO A 73 9.05 -4.40 7.99
CA PRO A 73 9.93 -5.46 7.51
C PRO A 73 9.25 -6.34 6.46
N LEU A 74 10.03 -7.22 5.83
CA LEU A 74 9.52 -8.23 4.90
C LEU A 74 8.61 -9.23 5.62
N ALA A 75 7.69 -9.85 4.89
CA ALA A 75 6.83 -10.91 5.43
C ALA A 75 7.60 -12.13 5.97
N SER A 76 8.80 -12.38 5.46
CA SER A 76 9.70 -13.44 5.92
C SER A 76 10.50 -13.08 7.18
N ASP A 77 10.50 -11.82 7.58
CA ASP A 77 11.22 -11.37 8.78
C ASP A 77 10.46 -11.80 10.04
N PRO A 78 11.14 -12.38 11.06
CA PRO A 78 10.52 -12.77 12.32
C PRO A 78 9.80 -11.62 13.03
N LYS A 79 10.26 -10.38 12.83
CA LYS A 79 9.67 -9.19 13.44
C LYS A 79 8.45 -8.65 12.70
N PHE A 80 8.09 -9.23 11.56
CA PHE A 80 6.94 -8.74 10.78
C PHE A 80 5.66 -8.68 11.61
N ASN A 81 5.39 -9.72 12.40
CA ASN A 81 4.19 -9.81 13.22
C ASN A 81 4.17 -8.83 14.42
N ASP A 82 5.33 -8.30 14.81
CA ASP A 82 5.41 -7.27 15.86
C ASP A 82 4.95 -5.91 15.33
N TYR A 83 5.19 -5.66 14.04
CA TYR A 83 4.77 -4.41 13.36
C TYR A 83 3.37 -4.52 12.77
N VAL A 84 3.04 -5.66 12.18
CA VAL A 84 1.77 -5.91 11.51
C VAL A 84 0.96 -6.89 12.33
N VAL A 85 0.28 -6.38 13.36
CA VAL A 85 -0.42 -7.20 14.37
C VAL A 85 -1.72 -7.81 13.83
N ASN A 86 -2.37 -7.15 12.88
CA ASN A 86 -3.56 -7.66 12.25
C ASN A 86 -3.21 -8.53 11.04
N PRO A 87 -3.92 -9.64 10.82
CA PRO A 87 -3.62 -10.52 9.70
C PRO A 87 -3.81 -9.80 8.37
N VAL A 88 -2.78 -9.85 7.53
CA VAL A 88 -2.82 -9.33 6.17
C VAL A 88 -3.37 -10.40 5.25
N LYS A 89 -4.45 -10.11 4.55
CA LYS A 89 -4.99 -10.96 3.50
C LYS A 89 -4.38 -10.57 2.17
N ALA A 90 -3.81 -11.54 1.49
CA ALA A 90 -3.41 -11.35 0.10
C ALA A 90 -4.64 -11.07 -0.78
N PRO A 91 -4.54 -10.23 -1.80
CA PRO A 91 -5.63 -10.00 -2.75
C PRO A 91 -5.99 -11.31 -3.46
N SER A 92 -7.27 -11.48 -3.75
CA SER A 92 -7.73 -12.61 -4.56
C SER A 92 -7.28 -12.45 -6.01
N GLN A 93 -7.23 -13.55 -6.77
CA GLN A 93 -6.88 -13.54 -8.18
C GLN A 93 -7.69 -12.53 -9.01
N ASN A 94 -8.95 -12.30 -8.63
CA ASN A 94 -9.82 -11.32 -9.29
C ASN A 94 -9.55 -9.87 -8.89
N ARG A 95 -8.56 -9.63 -8.05
CA ARG A 95 -8.19 -8.29 -7.54
C ARG A 95 -6.69 -8.00 -7.67
N HIS A 96 -5.94 -8.95 -8.20
CA HIS A 96 -4.52 -8.82 -8.44
C HIS A 96 -4.22 -9.12 -9.91
N PHE A 97 -3.87 -8.10 -10.65
CA PHE A 97 -3.65 -8.18 -12.09
C PHE A 97 -2.20 -7.87 -12.41
N VAL A 98 -1.65 -8.63 -13.34
CA VAL A 98 -0.33 -8.40 -13.91
C VAL A 98 -0.50 -8.15 -15.40
N ALA A 99 0.09 -7.07 -15.88
CA ALA A 99 0.20 -6.80 -17.30
C ALA A 99 1.50 -7.40 -17.83
N SER A 100 1.41 -8.22 -18.88
CA SER A 100 2.54 -8.74 -19.61
C SER A 100 2.31 -8.48 -21.08
N GLY A 101 3.08 -7.56 -21.65
CA GLY A 101 2.79 -6.96 -22.95
C GLY A 101 1.42 -6.28 -22.94
N ASP A 102 0.59 -6.57 -23.94
CA ASP A 102 -0.76 -5.98 -24.10
C ASP A 102 -1.85 -6.74 -23.30
N ALA A 103 -1.50 -7.86 -22.67
CA ALA A 103 -2.47 -8.70 -21.96
C ALA A 103 -2.43 -8.44 -20.44
N VAL A 104 -3.64 -8.28 -19.87
CA VAL A 104 -3.82 -8.18 -18.42
C VAL A 104 -4.49 -9.44 -17.91
N THR A 105 -3.84 -10.14 -16.98
CA THR A 105 -4.34 -11.39 -16.41
C THR A 105 -4.40 -11.32 -14.89
N GLY A 106 -5.43 -11.94 -14.30
CA GLY A 106 -5.52 -12.12 -12.86
C GLY A 106 -4.54 -13.19 -12.39
N VAL A 107 -3.71 -12.87 -11.40
CA VAL A 107 -2.65 -13.74 -10.87
C VAL A 107 -2.86 -13.95 -9.38
N ALA A 108 -2.58 -15.16 -8.89
CA ALA A 108 -2.59 -15.41 -7.45
C ALA A 108 -1.51 -14.55 -6.76
N ALA A 109 -1.81 -14.07 -5.57
CA ALA A 109 -0.91 -13.16 -4.85
C ALA A 109 0.49 -13.73 -4.56
N ASN A 110 0.61 -15.05 -4.49
CA ASN A 110 1.89 -15.75 -4.31
C ASN A 110 2.72 -15.87 -5.59
N ASP A 111 2.07 -15.73 -6.75
CA ASP A 111 2.76 -15.72 -8.06
C ASP A 111 3.21 -14.30 -8.45
N GLY A 112 2.93 -13.33 -7.59
CA GLY A 112 3.22 -11.92 -7.78
C GLY A 112 4.68 -11.51 -7.64
N GLU A 113 5.64 -12.44 -7.53
CA GLU A 113 7.01 -12.17 -7.91
C GLU A 113 7.00 -11.88 -9.41
N LEU A 114 6.57 -10.76 -9.68
CA LEU A 114 6.79 -9.85 -10.78
C LEU A 114 7.37 -10.55 -12.00
N LYS A 115 6.50 -11.23 -12.70
CA LYS A 115 6.72 -11.59 -14.10
C LYS A 115 6.66 -10.36 -15.01
N ILE A 116 7.02 -9.17 -14.46
CA ILE A 116 7.09 -7.92 -15.22
C ILE A 116 8.50 -7.84 -15.80
N ALA A 117 8.61 -7.94 -17.11
CA ALA A 117 9.85 -7.72 -17.81
C ALA A 117 10.09 -6.21 -18.02
N SER A 118 11.35 -5.82 -18.24
CA SER A 118 11.69 -4.41 -18.56
C SER A 118 11.08 -3.89 -19.86
N THR A 119 10.51 -4.78 -20.66
CA THR A 119 9.80 -4.47 -21.90
C THR A 119 8.31 -4.23 -21.69
N ASP A 120 7.78 -4.56 -20.52
CA ASP A 120 6.35 -4.38 -20.22
C ASP A 120 6.11 -2.92 -19.84
N LEU A 121 5.74 -2.15 -20.83
CA LEU A 121 5.43 -0.74 -20.66
C LEU A 121 3.94 -0.53 -20.40
N PHE A 122 3.64 0.47 -19.61
CA PHE A 122 2.26 0.90 -19.41
C PHE A 122 1.76 1.67 -20.64
N THR A 123 0.90 1.02 -21.43
CA THR A 123 0.36 1.53 -22.69
C THR A 123 -1.15 1.73 -22.60
N MET A 124 -1.75 2.38 -23.59
CA MET A 124 -3.20 2.50 -23.72
C MET A 124 -3.86 1.13 -23.89
N ASP A 125 -3.20 0.19 -24.56
CA ASP A 125 -3.70 -1.17 -24.74
C ASP A 125 -3.78 -1.92 -23.39
N THR A 126 -2.83 -1.66 -22.48
CA THR A 126 -2.88 -2.17 -21.09
C THR A 126 -4.11 -1.60 -20.36
N VAL A 127 -4.44 -0.33 -20.55
CA VAL A 127 -5.63 0.31 -19.95
C VAL A 127 -6.91 -0.31 -20.48
N ASP A 128 -7.03 -0.49 -21.78
CA ASP A 128 -8.21 -1.09 -22.42
C ASP A 128 -8.38 -2.57 -22.03
N SER A 129 -7.28 -3.31 -21.97
CA SER A 129 -7.28 -4.70 -21.48
C SER A 129 -7.75 -4.78 -20.05
N LEU A 130 -7.24 -3.93 -19.16
CA LEU A 130 -7.66 -3.89 -17.77
C LEU A 130 -9.13 -3.47 -17.65
N ARG A 131 -9.60 -2.50 -18.42
CA ARG A 131 -10.99 -2.11 -18.47
C ARG A 131 -11.89 -3.29 -18.84
N THR A 132 -11.51 -4.04 -19.87
CA THR A 132 -12.25 -5.24 -20.30
C THR A 132 -12.33 -6.27 -19.20
N VAL A 133 -11.21 -6.55 -18.50
CA VAL A 133 -11.19 -7.47 -17.37
C VAL A 133 -12.07 -6.97 -16.22
N LEU A 134 -12.01 -5.69 -15.89
CA LEU A 134 -12.82 -5.09 -14.82
C LEU A 134 -14.31 -5.10 -15.13
N ASP A 135 -14.70 -4.98 -16.39
CA ASP A 135 -16.11 -5.03 -16.81
C ASP A 135 -16.66 -6.48 -16.78
N GLN A 136 -15.80 -7.48 -16.85
CA GLN A 136 -16.16 -8.90 -16.74
C GLN A 136 -16.28 -9.41 -15.31
N ILE A 137 -15.74 -8.67 -14.34
CA ILE A 137 -15.76 -9.07 -12.92
C ILE A 137 -17.17 -8.90 -12.36
N PRO A 138 -17.71 -9.91 -11.64
CA PRO A 138 -19.09 -9.85 -11.06
C PRO A 138 -19.31 -8.69 -10.09
N LEU A 139 -18.24 -8.19 -9.46
CA LEU A 139 -18.25 -7.06 -8.53
C LEU A 139 -17.15 -6.07 -8.95
N PRO A 140 -17.41 -5.21 -9.94
CA PRO A 140 -16.45 -4.20 -10.35
C PRO A 140 -16.14 -3.22 -9.19
N PRO A 141 -14.93 -2.62 -9.16
CA PRO A 141 -14.61 -1.61 -8.17
C PRO A 141 -15.61 -0.45 -8.25
N PRO A 142 -15.97 0.16 -7.11
CA PRO A 142 -16.92 1.26 -7.07
C PRO A 142 -16.41 2.43 -7.89
N MET A 143 -17.34 3.10 -8.56
CA MET A 143 -17.05 4.32 -9.31
C MET A 143 -16.79 5.46 -8.35
N VAL A 144 -15.84 6.31 -8.69
CA VAL A 144 -15.51 7.51 -7.93
C VAL A 144 -16.32 8.68 -8.48
N LYS A 145 -16.97 9.42 -7.60
CA LYS A 145 -17.65 10.68 -7.91
C LYS A 145 -16.81 11.83 -7.36
N PHE A 146 -16.63 12.85 -8.16
CA PHE A 146 -15.96 14.07 -7.73
C PHE A 146 -17.00 15.13 -7.37
N GLU A 147 -16.93 15.62 -6.14
CA GLU A 147 -17.83 16.66 -5.65
C GLU A 147 -17.59 17.96 -6.46
N GLY A 148 -18.65 18.49 -7.07
CA GLY A 148 -18.60 19.73 -7.84
C GLY A 148 -18.33 19.58 -9.34
N ASP A 149 -17.99 18.39 -9.84
CA ASP A 149 -17.82 18.15 -11.27
C ASP A 149 -18.96 17.27 -11.83
N LYS A 150 -19.89 17.92 -12.58
CA LYS A 150 -21.03 17.21 -13.18
C LYS A 150 -20.58 16.26 -14.28
N ALA A 151 -19.58 16.63 -15.08
CA ALA A 151 -19.09 15.79 -16.19
C ALA A 151 -18.42 14.51 -15.65
N ALA A 152 -17.70 14.61 -14.56
CA ALA A 152 -17.09 13.46 -13.89
C ALA A 152 -18.12 12.58 -13.17
N SER A 153 -19.30 13.11 -12.82
CA SER A 153 -20.36 12.36 -12.16
C SER A 153 -21.27 11.60 -13.13
N ASP A 154 -21.32 12.01 -14.40
CA ASP A 154 -22.15 11.40 -15.42
C ASP A 154 -21.48 10.18 -16.10
N SER A 155 -20.16 10.06 -15.99
CA SER A 155 -19.39 8.93 -16.52
C SER A 155 -18.80 8.09 -15.39
N PRO A 156 -18.78 6.75 -15.55
CA PRO A 156 -18.12 5.88 -14.58
C PRO A 156 -16.60 6.13 -14.61
N LEU A 157 -16.09 6.83 -13.61
CA LEU A 157 -14.68 7.09 -13.45
C LEU A 157 -14.03 6.09 -12.49
N ARG A 158 -12.85 5.63 -12.87
CA ARG A 158 -11.98 4.80 -12.01
C ARG A 158 -10.67 5.55 -11.81
N VAL A 159 -10.24 5.63 -10.58
CA VAL A 159 -9.00 6.34 -10.22
C VAL A 159 -7.86 5.33 -10.15
N TRP A 160 -6.76 5.67 -10.78
CA TRP A 160 -5.51 4.92 -10.75
C TRP A 160 -4.47 5.71 -9.98
N LEU A 161 -3.85 5.04 -9.03
CA LEU A 161 -2.70 5.57 -8.32
C LEU A 161 -1.44 5.00 -8.97
N LEU A 162 -0.71 5.84 -9.67
CA LEU A 162 0.55 5.47 -10.32
C LEU A 162 1.70 6.04 -9.48
N SER A 163 2.69 5.20 -9.18
CA SER A 163 3.97 5.66 -8.65
C SER A 163 4.84 6.15 -9.81
N ALA A 164 5.46 7.29 -9.65
CA ALA A 164 6.45 7.80 -10.59
C ALA A 164 7.79 7.08 -10.40
#